data_cf4a8cf2fcb6ca2c50d455b4f118721e
#
_entry.id   cf4a8cf2fcb6ca2c50d455b4f118721e
#
_cell.length_a   1.000
_cell.length_b   1.000
_cell.length_c   1.000
_cell.angle_alpha   90.00
_cell.angle_beta   90.00
_cell.angle_gamma   90.00
#
_symmetry.space_group_name_H-M   'P 1'
#
loop_
_entity.id
_entity.type
_entity.pdbx_description
1 polymer ?
#
loop_
_entity_poly.entity_id
_entity_poly.type
_entity_poly.pdbx_seq_one_letter_code
_entity_poly.pdbx_strand_id
1 'polypeptide(L)'
;MTSLISSVICTLLALVHAVLVVPRLPEPSETEVGAEVLAVKPRYCDLRAPGFVGTTCLVAGVAGAASAAAPRWCLPLWWVWGGSVTALVGVDVRTTFLPRRFWFGCVGQAALGTLVAAGIVAPGVHDLLPMLLFMALGAVGAALPFWLLWRFSGSLGYGDVRLAAGMGAVAASLGADAVMTSLLGATLVGAVMSVGVTWWRRRHPSVWGAAIAYGPALWIGPWIGLLTTRA
;
A
#
# COMPACT_ATOMS: atom_id res chain seq x y z
N MET A 1 -3.07 -9.20 -23.58
CA MET A 1 -2.83 -10.43 -22.80
C MET A 1 -2.18 -10.14 -21.45
N THR A 2 -1.12 -9.35 -21.38
CA THR A 2 -0.42 -9.00 -20.11
C THR A 2 -1.35 -8.34 -19.07
N SER A 3 -2.23 -7.43 -19.48
CA SER A 3 -3.18 -6.76 -18.59
C SER A 3 -4.15 -7.73 -17.91
N LEU A 4 -4.70 -8.70 -18.65
CA LEU A 4 -5.59 -9.71 -18.09
C LEU A 4 -4.84 -10.62 -17.09
N ILE A 5 -3.64 -11.06 -17.43
CA ILE A 5 -2.80 -11.88 -16.54
C ILE A 5 -2.49 -11.12 -15.26
N SER A 6 -2.06 -9.86 -15.35
CA SER A 6 -1.76 -9.03 -14.18
C SER A 6 -3.00 -8.79 -13.33
N SER A 7 -4.17 -8.56 -13.95
CA SER A 7 -5.45 -8.41 -13.24
C SER A 7 -5.79 -9.67 -12.45
N VAL A 8 -5.67 -10.84 -13.06
CA VAL A 8 -5.93 -12.13 -12.40
C VAL A 8 -4.97 -12.36 -11.24
N ILE A 9 -3.67 -12.11 -11.43
CA ILE A 9 -2.66 -12.28 -10.38
C ILE A 9 -2.95 -11.36 -9.18
N CYS A 10 -3.19 -10.07 -9.42
CA CYS A 10 -3.50 -9.13 -8.34
C CYS A 10 -4.80 -9.51 -7.60
N THR A 11 -5.84 -9.92 -8.34
CA THR A 11 -7.09 -10.39 -7.74
C THR A 11 -6.87 -11.63 -6.87
N LEU A 12 -6.10 -12.60 -7.33
CA LEU A 12 -5.77 -13.81 -6.56
C LEU A 12 -4.93 -13.48 -5.32
N LEU A 13 -3.94 -12.61 -5.42
CA LEU A 13 -3.15 -12.14 -4.28
C LEU A 13 -4.06 -11.46 -3.24
N ALA A 14 -4.92 -10.55 -3.67
CA ALA A 14 -5.87 -9.88 -2.80
C ALA A 14 -6.84 -10.85 -2.13
N LEU A 15 -7.39 -11.81 -2.89
CA LEU A 15 -8.29 -12.84 -2.38
C LEU A 15 -7.61 -13.71 -1.31
N VAL A 16 -6.42 -14.22 -1.61
CA VAL A 16 -5.64 -15.05 -0.67
C VAL A 16 -5.38 -14.28 0.63
N HIS A 17 -4.96 -13.02 0.52
CA HIS A 17 -4.69 -12.21 1.71
C HIS A 17 -5.98 -11.88 2.48
N ALA A 18 -7.04 -11.47 1.81
CA ALA A 18 -8.30 -11.14 2.47
C ALA A 18 -8.97 -12.35 3.17
N VAL A 19 -8.86 -13.55 2.57
CA VAL A 19 -9.55 -14.76 3.08
C VAL A 19 -8.67 -15.56 4.04
N LEU A 20 -7.35 -15.65 3.79
CA LEU A 20 -6.47 -16.55 4.54
C LEU A 20 -5.55 -15.82 5.51
N VAL A 21 -5.02 -14.64 5.14
CA VAL A 21 -4.03 -13.93 5.95
C VAL A 21 -4.69 -13.00 6.96
N VAL A 22 -5.57 -12.11 6.49
CA VAL A 22 -6.22 -11.10 7.34
C VAL A 22 -6.93 -11.71 8.56
N PRO A 23 -7.75 -12.77 8.44
CA PRO A 23 -8.43 -13.34 9.60
C PRO A 23 -7.52 -14.00 10.64
N ARG A 24 -6.27 -14.29 10.26
CA ARG A 24 -5.25 -14.91 11.13
C ARG A 24 -4.25 -13.93 11.73
N LEU A 25 -4.42 -12.62 11.45
CA LEU A 25 -3.56 -11.61 12.03
C LEU A 25 -3.80 -11.52 13.54
N PRO A 26 -2.74 -11.36 14.33
CA PRO A 26 -2.89 -11.11 15.76
C PRO A 26 -3.56 -9.75 15.97
N GLU A 27 -4.54 -9.71 16.85
CA GLU A 27 -5.15 -8.44 17.26
C GLU A 27 -4.12 -7.59 18.02
N PRO A 28 -4.14 -6.26 17.86
CA PRO A 28 -3.26 -5.37 18.63
C PRO A 28 -3.61 -5.47 20.12
N SER A 29 -2.60 -5.30 20.97
CA SER A 29 -2.79 -5.30 22.43
C SER A 29 -3.38 -3.97 22.92
N GLU A 30 -4.01 -3.98 24.09
CA GLU A 30 -4.52 -2.76 24.74
C GLU A 30 -3.41 -1.72 24.98
N THR A 31 -2.19 -2.17 25.24
CA THR A 31 -1.02 -1.31 25.42
C THR A 31 -0.58 -0.60 24.15
N GLU A 32 -0.91 -1.15 22.97
CA GLU A 32 -0.56 -0.57 21.67
C GLU A 32 -1.61 0.44 21.19
N VAL A 33 -2.89 0.25 21.59
CA VAL A 33 -4.01 0.93 20.91
C VAL A 33 -4.93 1.67 21.90
N GLY A 34 -4.90 1.31 23.17
CA GLY A 34 -5.87 1.77 24.16
C GLY A 34 -7.17 0.96 24.13
N ALA A 35 -7.74 0.73 25.32
CA ALA A 35 -8.93 -0.09 25.50
C ALA A 35 -10.18 0.45 24.75
N GLU A 36 -10.34 1.77 24.71
CA GLU A 36 -11.48 2.43 24.05
C GLU A 36 -11.50 2.18 22.54
N VAL A 37 -10.33 2.27 21.89
CA VAL A 37 -10.19 2.03 20.43
C VAL A 37 -10.36 0.55 20.13
N LEU A 38 -9.81 -0.32 20.98
CA LEU A 38 -9.93 -1.77 20.81
C LEU A 38 -11.38 -2.25 20.91
N ALA A 39 -12.19 -1.64 21.79
CA ALA A 39 -13.60 -1.96 21.94
C ALA A 39 -14.46 -1.67 20.70
N VAL A 40 -14.03 -0.69 19.89
CA VAL A 40 -14.76 -0.24 18.68
C VAL A 40 -14.19 -0.82 17.39
N LYS A 41 -12.92 -1.22 17.41
CA LYS A 41 -12.23 -1.77 16.23
C LYS A 41 -12.85 -3.09 15.81
N PRO A 42 -13.23 -3.27 14.51
CA PRO A 42 -13.61 -4.58 13.99
C PRO A 42 -12.47 -5.59 14.17
N ARG A 43 -12.81 -6.80 14.57
CA ARG A 43 -11.80 -7.87 14.65
C ARG A 43 -11.34 -8.26 13.25
N TYR A 44 -10.08 -8.63 13.12
CA TYR A 44 -9.55 -9.04 11.81
C TYR A 44 -10.27 -10.26 11.23
N CYS A 45 -10.74 -11.19 12.09
CA CYS A 45 -11.53 -12.34 11.64
C CYS A 45 -12.88 -11.94 11.01
N ASP A 46 -13.49 -10.82 11.42
CA ASP A 46 -14.76 -10.32 10.91
C ASP A 46 -14.61 -9.66 9.53
N LEU A 47 -13.41 -9.26 9.15
CA LEU A 47 -13.10 -8.69 7.82
C LEU A 47 -13.20 -9.74 6.69
N ARG A 48 -13.45 -11.01 6.98
CA ARG A 48 -13.75 -12.03 5.97
C ARG A 48 -15.12 -11.84 5.31
N ALA A 49 -15.86 -10.80 5.66
CA ALA A 49 -17.18 -10.51 5.09
C ALA A 49 -17.10 -10.36 3.55
N PRO A 50 -18.12 -10.89 2.82
CA PRO A 50 -18.13 -10.87 1.34
C PRO A 50 -17.94 -9.46 0.74
N GLY A 51 -18.50 -8.43 1.37
CA GLY A 51 -18.34 -7.05 0.93
C GLY A 51 -16.90 -6.55 0.98
N PHE A 52 -16.13 -6.89 2.03
CA PHE A 52 -14.71 -6.56 2.13
C PHE A 52 -13.89 -7.32 1.08
N VAL A 53 -14.09 -8.62 0.98
CA VAL A 53 -13.38 -9.47 0.01
C VAL A 53 -13.68 -9.02 -1.42
N GLY A 54 -14.97 -8.81 -1.75
CA GLY A 54 -15.38 -8.41 -3.10
C GLY A 54 -14.82 -7.05 -3.52
N THR A 55 -14.89 -6.02 -2.64
CA THR A 55 -14.33 -4.70 -2.94
C THR A 55 -12.81 -4.75 -3.08
N THR A 56 -12.12 -5.48 -2.22
CA THR A 56 -10.67 -5.64 -2.28
C THR A 56 -10.23 -6.33 -3.57
N CYS A 57 -10.92 -7.40 -3.98
CA CYS A 57 -10.66 -8.11 -5.23
C CYS A 57 -10.94 -7.25 -6.47
N LEU A 58 -12.03 -6.48 -6.46
CA LEU A 58 -12.35 -5.57 -7.56
C LEU A 58 -11.28 -4.50 -7.76
N VAL A 59 -10.89 -3.82 -6.67
CA VAL A 59 -9.84 -2.80 -6.69
C VAL A 59 -8.51 -3.39 -7.15
N ALA A 60 -8.15 -4.58 -6.64
CA ALA A 60 -6.94 -5.28 -7.04
C ALA A 60 -6.95 -5.70 -8.51
N GLY A 61 -8.10 -6.10 -9.05
CA GLY A 61 -8.24 -6.44 -10.47
C GLY A 61 -7.99 -5.24 -11.38
N VAL A 62 -8.55 -4.08 -11.03
CA VAL A 62 -8.32 -2.81 -11.76
C VAL A 62 -6.86 -2.38 -11.66
N ALA A 63 -6.28 -2.41 -10.45
CA ALA A 63 -4.87 -2.11 -10.23
C ALA A 63 -3.96 -3.06 -11.02
N GLY A 64 -4.28 -4.35 -11.04
CA GLY A 64 -3.56 -5.35 -11.82
C GLY A 64 -3.59 -5.06 -13.31
N ALA A 65 -4.73 -4.64 -13.86
CA ALA A 65 -4.81 -4.23 -15.26
C ALA A 65 -3.89 -3.03 -15.57
N ALA A 66 -3.85 -2.05 -14.69
CA ALA A 66 -2.97 -0.89 -14.80
C ALA A 66 -1.48 -1.26 -14.66
N SER A 67 -1.14 -2.22 -13.79
CA SER A 67 0.24 -2.68 -13.55
C SER A 67 0.91 -3.27 -14.80
N ALA A 68 0.14 -3.75 -15.77
CA ALA A 68 0.67 -4.23 -17.07
C ALA A 68 1.45 -3.14 -17.83
N ALA A 69 1.27 -1.90 -17.45
CA ALA A 69 2.01 -0.76 -17.95
C ALA A 69 3.41 -0.62 -17.32
N ALA A 70 3.72 -1.26 -16.20
CA ALA A 70 5.04 -1.20 -15.56
C ALA A 70 6.10 -1.99 -16.34
N PRO A 71 7.41 -1.68 -16.15
CA PRO A 71 8.49 -2.46 -16.75
C PRO A 71 8.44 -3.94 -16.35
N ARG A 72 8.79 -4.83 -17.29
CA ARG A 72 8.63 -6.28 -17.09
C ARG A 72 9.42 -6.83 -15.90
N TRP A 73 10.60 -6.29 -15.65
CA TRP A 73 11.49 -6.75 -14.58
C TRP A 73 10.92 -6.47 -13.17
N CYS A 74 10.08 -5.45 -13.02
CA CYS A 74 9.48 -5.09 -11.73
C CYS A 74 7.98 -5.42 -11.64
N LEU A 75 7.40 -6.12 -12.62
CA LEU A 75 6.00 -6.52 -12.57
C LEU A 75 5.59 -7.20 -11.26
N PRO A 76 6.38 -8.14 -10.67
CA PRO A 76 6.00 -8.75 -9.39
C PRO A 76 5.86 -7.75 -8.25
N LEU A 77 6.69 -6.69 -8.20
CA LEU A 77 6.55 -5.60 -7.24
C LEU A 77 5.19 -4.90 -7.40
N TRP A 78 4.81 -4.60 -8.64
CA TRP A 78 3.51 -3.98 -8.95
C TRP A 78 2.32 -4.91 -8.71
N TRP A 79 2.48 -6.23 -8.90
CA TRP A 79 1.44 -7.19 -8.54
C TRP A 79 1.22 -7.28 -7.03
N VAL A 80 2.30 -7.27 -6.25
CA VAL A 80 2.19 -7.22 -4.80
C VAL A 80 1.56 -5.89 -4.34
N TRP A 81 1.95 -4.77 -4.96
CA TRP A 81 1.36 -3.46 -4.66
C TRP A 81 -0.13 -3.42 -5.01
N GLY A 82 -0.51 -3.88 -6.20
CA GLY A 82 -1.89 -3.92 -6.66
C GLY A 82 -2.75 -5.02 -6.03
N GLY A 83 -2.15 -6.07 -5.49
CA GLY A 83 -2.86 -7.21 -4.89
C GLY A 83 -2.76 -7.25 -3.37
N SER A 84 -1.61 -7.69 -2.85
CA SER A 84 -1.41 -7.89 -1.40
C SER A 84 -1.52 -6.60 -0.60
N VAL A 85 -0.91 -5.50 -1.09
CA VAL A 85 -0.99 -4.20 -0.41
C VAL A 85 -2.39 -3.59 -0.52
N THR A 86 -3.16 -3.89 -1.57
CA THR A 86 -4.59 -3.52 -1.64
C THR A 86 -5.38 -4.13 -0.50
N ALA A 87 -5.15 -5.40 -0.17
CA ALA A 87 -5.79 -6.03 0.99
C ALA A 87 -5.35 -5.39 2.32
N LEU A 88 -4.06 -5.05 2.46
CA LEU A 88 -3.51 -4.35 3.63
C LEU A 88 -4.15 -2.97 3.81
N VAL A 89 -4.27 -2.19 2.73
CA VAL A 89 -4.93 -0.88 2.73
C VAL A 89 -6.43 -1.02 3.01
N GLY A 90 -7.06 -2.07 2.53
CA GLY A 90 -8.44 -2.39 2.89
C GLY A 90 -8.62 -2.61 4.40
N VAL A 91 -7.66 -3.26 5.05
CA VAL A 91 -7.63 -3.40 6.53
C VAL A 91 -7.48 -2.03 7.18
N ASP A 92 -6.59 -1.17 6.69
CA ASP A 92 -6.39 0.19 7.20
C ASP A 92 -7.68 1.03 7.14
N VAL A 93 -8.40 0.99 6.02
CA VAL A 93 -9.70 1.69 5.87
C VAL A 93 -10.72 1.25 6.90
N ARG A 94 -10.71 -0.01 7.31
CA ARG A 94 -11.68 -0.58 8.26
C ARG A 94 -11.26 -0.44 9.72
N THR A 95 -9.95 -0.44 9.97
CA THR A 95 -9.41 -0.54 11.34
C THR A 95 -8.51 0.64 11.72
N THR A 96 -8.10 1.48 10.78
CA THR A 96 -7.06 2.52 10.91
C THR A 96 -5.70 1.98 11.38
N PHE A 97 -5.46 0.67 11.20
CA PHE A 97 -4.22 -0.02 11.57
C PHE A 97 -3.61 -0.77 10.41
N LEU A 98 -2.28 -0.63 10.27
CA LEU A 98 -1.46 -1.35 9.31
C LEU A 98 -0.67 -2.46 10.02
N PRO A 99 -1.16 -3.73 10.02
CA PRO A 99 -0.52 -4.82 10.75
C PRO A 99 0.91 -5.05 10.29
N ARG A 100 1.88 -4.99 11.24
CA ARG A 100 3.32 -5.10 10.95
C ARG A 100 3.67 -6.41 10.23
N ARG A 101 3.11 -7.53 10.70
CA ARG A 101 3.41 -8.85 10.11
C ARG A 101 2.93 -8.95 8.67
N PHE A 102 1.77 -8.40 8.38
CA PHE A 102 1.23 -8.39 7.02
C PHE A 102 2.11 -7.53 6.10
N TRP A 103 2.49 -6.33 6.54
CA TRP A 103 3.40 -5.46 5.79
C TRP A 103 4.71 -6.16 5.41
N PHE A 104 5.41 -6.78 6.38
CA PHE A 104 6.66 -7.47 6.08
C PHE A 104 6.45 -8.70 5.19
N GLY A 105 5.30 -9.36 5.25
CA GLY A 105 4.92 -10.39 4.28
C GLY A 105 4.83 -9.83 2.85
N CYS A 106 4.21 -8.67 2.65
CA CYS A 106 4.16 -7.99 1.35
C CYS A 106 5.57 -7.59 0.87
N VAL A 107 6.41 -7.05 1.75
CA VAL A 107 7.81 -6.70 1.40
C VAL A 107 8.59 -7.94 0.97
N GLY A 108 8.48 -9.05 1.71
CA GLY A 108 9.13 -10.31 1.34
C GLY A 108 8.66 -10.85 -0.02
N GLN A 109 7.36 -10.84 -0.28
CA GLN A 109 6.79 -11.23 -1.58
C GLN A 109 7.32 -10.33 -2.72
N ALA A 110 7.31 -9.01 -2.51
CA ALA A 110 7.79 -8.05 -3.50
C ALA A 110 9.28 -8.23 -3.79
N ALA A 111 10.10 -8.36 -2.75
CA ALA A 111 11.54 -8.56 -2.89
C ALA A 111 11.85 -9.87 -3.63
N LEU A 112 11.28 -11.00 -3.19
CA LEU A 112 11.51 -12.29 -3.82
C LEU A 112 11.04 -12.29 -5.28
N GLY A 113 9.83 -11.82 -5.54
CA GLY A 113 9.28 -11.78 -6.90
C GLY A 113 10.10 -10.91 -7.84
N THR A 114 10.54 -9.73 -7.36
CA THR A 114 11.36 -8.81 -8.15
C THR A 114 12.75 -9.38 -8.43
N LEU A 115 13.40 -10.01 -7.43
CA LEU A 115 14.70 -10.66 -7.62
C LEU A 115 14.61 -11.80 -8.63
N VAL A 116 13.57 -12.63 -8.56
CA VAL A 116 13.34 -13.72 -9.54
C VAL A 116 13.11 -13.15 -10.94
N ALA A 117 12.23 -12.16 -11.09
CA ALA A 117 11.95 -11.57 -12.40
C ALA A 117 13.18 -10.85 -12.98
N ALA A 118 13.92 -10.12 -12.16
CA ALA A 118 15.14 -9.46 -12.60
C ALA A 118 16.21 -10.47 -13.02
N GLY A 119 16.36 -11.59 -12.32
CA GLY A 119 17.28 -12.65 -12.71
C GLY A 119 16.91 -13.34 -14.04
N ILE A 120 15.64 -13.30 -14.44
CA ILE A 120 15.18 -13.88 -15.71
C ILE A 120 15.26 -12.86 -16.87
N VAL A 121 14.97 -11.58 -16.60
CA VAL A 121 14.75 -10.56 -17.64
C VAL A 121 15.93 -9.59 -17.77
N ALA A 122 16.71 -9.40 -16.69
CA ALA A 122 17.83 -8.46 -16.71
C ALA A 122 19.02 -9.00 -17.54
N PRO A 123 19.64 -8.17 -18.37
CA PRO A 123 20.78 -8.59 -19.22
C PRO A 123 22.06 -8.88 -18.42
N GLY A 124 22.10 -8.56 -17.12
CA GLY A 124 23.26 -8.86 -16.25
C GLY A 124 23.07 -8.44 -14.79
N VAL A 125 23.82 -9.08 -13.89
CA VAL A 125 23.84 -8.76 -12.45
C VAL A 125 24.33 -7.31 -12.20
N HIS A 126 25.12 -6.74 -13.11
CA HIS A 126 25.64 -5.37 -13.00
C HIS A 126 24.55 -4.30 -13.04
N ASP A 127 23.41 -4.56 -13.72
CA ASP A 127 22.31 -3.60 -13.80
C ASP A 127 21.34 -3.73 -12.61
N LEU A 128 21.32 -4.88 -11.94
CA LEU A 128 20.40 -5.14 -10.84
C LEU A 128 20.72 -4.31 -9.59
N LEU A 129 22.02 -4.18 -9.24
CA LEU A 129 22.42 -3.47 -8.02
C LEU A 129 22.08 -1.96 -8.08
N PRO A 130 22.37 -1.21 -9.14
CA PRO A 130 21.92 0.18 -9.28
C PRO A 130 20.39 0.33 -9.16
N MET A 131 19.62 -0.57 -9.77
CA MET A 131 18.16 -0.55 -9.70
C MET A 131 17.64 -0.74 -8.28
N LEU A 132 18.18 -1.72 -7.55
CA LEU A 132 17.81 -1.97 -6.16
C LEU A 132 18.21 -0.82 -5.23
N LEU A 133 19.39 -0.23 -5.44
CA LEU A 133 19.83 0.95 -4.71
C LEU A 133 18.91 2.14 -4.98
N PHE A 134 18.49 2.35 -6.21
CA PHE A 134 17.59 3.44 -6.56
C PHE A 134 16.20 3.24 -5.91
N MET A 135 15.68 2.00 -5.89
CA MET A 135 14.45 1.67 -5.18
C MET A 135 14.58 1.89 -3.66
N ALA A 136 15.73 1.54 -3.08
CA ALA A 136 16.02 1.79 -1.66
C ALA A 136 16.06 3.31 -1.35
N LEU A 137 16.70 4.09 -2.22
CA LEU A 137 16.72 5.55 -2.10
C LEU A 137 15.34 6.16 -2.24
N GLY A 138 14.53 5.67 -3.17
CA GLY A 138 13.12 6.08 -3.31
C GLY A 138 12.30 5.74 -2.07
N ALA A 139 12.51 4.55 -1.49
CA ALA A 139 11.86 4.15 -0.24
C ALA A 139 12.22 5.09 0.93
N VAL A 140 13.50 5.39 1.10
CA VAL A 140 13.98 6.29 2.16
C VAL A 140 13.48 7.72 1.91
N GLY A 141 13.61 8.22 0.68
CA GLY A 141 13.18 9.57 0.31
C GLY A 141 11.68 9.80 0.52
N ALA A 142 10.85 8.82 0.18
CA ALA A 142 9.41 8.92 0.41
C ALA A 142 9.05 8.72 1.89
N ALA A 143 9.74 7.84 2.62
CA ALA A 143 9.47 7.59 4.02
C ALA A 143 9.88 8.75 4.94
N LEU A 144 10.94 9.48 4.59
CA LEU A 144 11.54 10.51 5.45
C LEU A 144 10.55 11.61 5.86
N PRO A 145 9.79 12.27 4.95
CA PRO A 145 8.83 13.29 5.35
C PRO A 145 7.72 12.73 6.25
N PHE A 146 7.24 11.50 6.01
CA PHE A 146 6.24 10.84 6.86
C PHE A 146 6.82 10.45 8.22
N TRP A 147 8.09 10.05 8.28
CA TRP A 147 8.79 9.77 9.54
C TRP A 147 8.96 11.06 10.37
N LEU A 148 9.32 12.17 9.74
CA LEU A 148 9.41 13.47 10.42
C LEU A 148 8.04 13.88 10.98
N LEU A 149 6.98 13.76 10.19
CA LEU A 149 5.62 14.04 10.64
C LEU A 149 5.21 13.13 11.80
N TRP A 150 5.44 11.82 11.71
CA TRP A 150 5.19 10.89 12.80
C TRP A 150 5.97 11.26 14.06
N ARG A 151 7.26 11.58 13.92
CA ARG A 151 8.15 11.83 15.05
C ARG A 151 7.81 13.13 15.78
N PHE A 152 7.38 14.16 15.08
CA PHE A 152 7.22 15.50 15.63
C PHE A 152 5.78 15.95 15.80
N SER A 153 4.84 15.46 15.00
CA SER A 153 3.43 15.88 15.08
C SER A 153 2.52 14.91 15.83
N GLY A 154 2.90 13.62 15.89
CA GLY A 154 2.04 12.56 16.43
C GLY A 154 0.72 12.35 15.68
N SER A 155 0.54 13.01 14.51
CA SER A 155 -0.70 12.99 13.73
C SER A 155 -0.83 11.79 12.81
N LEU A 156 0.28 11.10 12.51
CA LEU A 156 0.35 9.93 11.63
C LEU A 156 0.75 8.68 12.40
N GLY A 157 0.28 7.52 11.94
CA GLY A 157 0.73 6.22 12.43
C GLY A 157 2.09 5.83 11.86
N TYR A 158 2.90 5.07 12.59
CA TYR A 158 4.15 4.50 12.04
C TYR A 158 3.89 3.53 10.89
N GLY A 159 2.66 3.02 10.76
CA GLY A 159 2.18 2.27 9.61
C GLY A 159 2.29 3.04 8.29
N ASP A 160 1.93 4.33 8.32
CA ASP A 160 1.98 5.20 7.15
C ASP A 160 3.42 5.45 6.68
N VAL A 161 4.37 5.56 7.62
CA VAL A 161 5.80 5.67 7.30
C VAL A 161 6.30 4.44 6.51
N ARG A 162 5.89 3.25 6.96
CA ARG A 162 6.22 1.99 6.29
C ARG A 162 5.59 1.90 4.91
N LEU A 163 4.32 2.29 4.80
CA LEU A 163 3.61 2.29 3.52
C LEU A 163 4.20 3.32 2.54
N ALA A 164 4.60 4.50 3.05
CA ALA A 164 5.30 5.52 2.26
C ALA A 164 6.66 5.00 1.73
N ALA A 165 7.39 4.23 2.53
CA ALA A 165 8.61 3.54 2.04
C ALA A 165 8.30 2.60 0.88
N GLY A 166 7.24 1.79 0.99
CA GLY A 166 6.80 0.92 -0.11
C GLY A 166 6.38 1.70 -1.36
N MET A 167 5.60 2.77 -1.17
CA MET A 167 5.23 3.69 -2.25
C MET A 167 6.45 4.21 -2.99
N GLY A 168 7.46 4.70 -2.25
CA GLY A 168 8.69 5.22 -2.82
C GLY A 168 9.49 4.17 -3.57
N ALA A 169 9.60 2.94 -3.05
CA ALA A 169 10.27 1.83 -3.72
C ALA A 169 9.56 1.46 -5.04
N VAL A 170 8.23 1.36 -5.03
CA VAL A 170 7.44 1.05 -6.23
C VAL A 170 7.58 2.16 -7.27
N ALA A 171 7.44 3.41 -6.87
CA ALA A 171 7.57 4.55 -7.77
C ALA A 171 8.98 4.66 -8.36
N ALA A 172 10.04 4.40 -7.57
CA ALA A 172 11.43 4.43 -8.02
C ALA A 172 11.72 3.40 -9.12
N SER A 173 10.92 2.32 -9.22
CA SER A 173 11.03 1.38 -10.35
C SER A 173 10.74 2.02 -11.71
N LEU A 174 10.13 3.20 -11.73
CA LEU A 174 9.81 3.99 -12.93
C LEU A 174 10.75 5.19 -13.14
N GLY A 175 11.49 5.59 -12.11
CA GLY A 175 12.40 6.73 -12.14
C GLY A 175 12.13 7.79 -11.08
N ALA A 176 13.00 8.82 -11.01
CA ALA A 176 12.92 9.87 -10.00
C ALA A 176 11.64 10.71 -10.11
N ASP A 177 11.24 11.05 -11.33
CA ASP A 177 10.03 11.85 -11.59
C ASP A 177 8.77 11.12 -11.08
N ALA A 178 8.74 9.79 -11.23
CA ALA A 178 7.66 8.99 -10.70
C ALA A 178 7.62 9.00 -9.16
N VAL A 179 8.76 9.05 -8.48
CA VAL A 179 8.80 9.19 -7.01
C VAL A 179 8.19 10.52 -6.59
N MET A 180 8.59 11.60 -7.24
CA MET A 180 8.10 12.96 -6.93
C MET A 180 6.61 13.10 -7.22
N THR A 181 6.15 12.64 -8.38
CA THR A 181 4.72 12.70 -8.75
C THR A 181 3.86 11.78 -7.89
N SER A 182 4.38 10.63 -7.47
CA SER A 182 3.71 9.73 -6.53
C SER A 182 3.56 10.37 -5.15
N LEU A 183 4.62 11.01 -4.64
CA LEU A 183 4.61 11.68 -3.35
C LEU A 183 3.64 12.86 -3.35
N LEU A 184 3.71 13.72 -4.37
CA LEU A 184 2.80 14.87 -4.52
C LEU A 184 1.35 14.40 -4.70
N GLY A 185 1.13 13.41 -5.54
CA GLY A 185 -0.20 12.83 -5.77
C GLY A 185 -0.79 12.22 -4.50
N ALA A 186 -0.01 11.43 -3.76
CA ALA A 186 -0.44 10.84 -2.50
C ALA A 186 -0.78 11.91 -1.46
N THR A 187 0.04 12.96 -1.33
CA THR A 187 -0.24 14.06 -0.39
C THR A 187 -1.48 14.85 -0.78
N LEU A 188 -1.69 15.12 -2.06
CA LEU A 188 -2.89 15.79 -2.55
C LEU A 188 -4.16 14.96 -2.31
N VAL A 189 -4.13 13.67 -2.66
CA VAL A 189 -5.25 12.75 -2.41
C VAL A 189 -5.52 12.65 -0.91
N GLY A 190 -4.48 12.53 -0.08
CA GLY A 190 -4.60 12.50 1.38
C GLY A 190 -5.22 13.77 1.94
N ALA A 191 -4.84 14.94 1.42
CA ALA A 191 -5.43 16.23 1.82
C ALA A 191 -6.93 16.28 1.46
N VAL A 192 -7.29 15.91 0.23
CA VAL A 192 -8.70 15.87 -0.21
C VAL A 192 -9.52 14.89 0.63
N MET A 193 -8.99 13.69 0.88
CA MET A 193 -9.64 12.69 1.74
C MET A 193 -9.82 13.22 3.16
N SER A 194 -8.81 13.88 3.74
CA SER A 194 -8.86 14.43 5.09
C SER A 194 -9.94 15.52 5.21
N VAL A 195 -10.04 16.42 4.23
CA VAL A 195 -11.10 17.42 4.18
C VAL A 195 -12.47 16.76 4.06
N GLY A 196 -12.63 15.80 3.15
CA GLY A 196 -13.88 15.08 2.93
C GLY A 196 -14.34 14.32 4.18
N VAL A 197 -13.43 13.56 4.82
CA VAL A 197 -13.74 12.81 6.04
C VAL A 197 -14.08 13.77 7.20
N THR A 198 -13.34 14.87 7.36
CA THR A 198 -13.60 15.86 8.40
C THR A 198 -14.97 16.52 8.20
N TRP A 199 -15.30 16.89 6.97
CA TRP A 199 -16.61 17.48 6.65
C TRP A 199 -17.76 16.49 6.89
N TRP A 200 -17.59 15.21 6.47
CA TRP A 200 -18.56 14.15 6.72
C TRP A 200 -18.79 13.92 8.22
N ARG A 201 -17.70 13.85 9.01
CA ARG A 201 -17.75 13.61 10.46
C ARG A 201 -18.38 14.75 11.27
N ARG A 202 -18.39 15.97 10.75
CA ARG A 202 -19.15 17.07 11.38
C ARG A 202 -20.64 16.77 11.44
N ARG A 203 -21.16 15.96 10.51
CA ARG A 203 -22.57 15.57 10.44
C ARG A 203 -22.84 14.16 10.99
N HIS A 204 -21.83 13.31 11.01
CA HIS A 204 -21.90 11.92 11.43
C HIS A 204 -20.73 11.64 12.37
N PRO A 205 -20.90 11.88 13.70
CA PRO A 205 -19.84 11.62 14.68
C PRO A 205 -19.32 10.21 14.56
N SER A 206 -18.00 10.05 14.51
CA SER A 206 -17.34 8.76 14.37
C SER A 206 -16.68 8.37 15.68
N VAL A 207 -16.80 7.11 16.06
CA VAL A 207 -16.12 6.50 17.20
C VAL A 207 -14.59 6.51 17.08
N TRP A 208 -14.07 6.72 15.86
CA TRP A 208 -12.63 6.81 15.57
C TRP A 208 -12.01 8.19 15.88
N GLY A 209 -12.78 9.13 16.43
CA GLY A 209 -12.30 10.47 16.73
C GLY A 209 -11.73 11.17 15.48
N ALA A 210 -10.50 11.70 15.60
CA ALA A 210 -9.80 12.39 14.52
C ALA A 210 -8.97 11.45 13.61
N ALA A 211 -8.84 10.15 13.92
CA ALA A 211 -8.02 9.22 13.16
C ALA A 211 -8.55 9.02 11.74
N ILE A 212 -7.70 9.20 10.73
CA ILE A 212 -8.02 9.03 9.32
C ILE A 212 -7.09 7.96 8.77
N ALA A 213 -7.65 6.95 8.06
CA ALA A 213 -6.86 5.97 7.33
C ALA A 213 -6.16 6.66 6.15
N TYR A 214 -4.85 6.86 6.24
CA TYR A 214 -4.05 7.51 5.20
C TYR A 214 -3.54 6.53 4.13
N GLY A 215 -3.63 5.23 4.42
CA GLY A 215 -3.20 4.15 3.53
C GLY A 215 -3.70 4.24 2.08
N PRO A 216 -4.98 4.53 1.81
CA PRO A 216 -5.47 4.66 0.43
C PRO A 216 -4.76 5.76 -0.37
N ALA A 217 -4.44 6.89 0.26
CA ALA A 217 -3.73 7.99 -0.40
C ALA A 217 -2.31 7.58 -0.81
N LEU A 218 -1.58 6.91 0.09
CA LEU A 218 -0.26 6.39 -0.20
C LEU A 218 -0.28 5.28 -1.25
N TRP A 219 -1.29 4.42 -1.20
CA TRP A 219 -1.45 3.35 -2.17
C TRP A 219 -1.69 3.87 -3.60
N ILE A 220 -2.43 4.96 -3.75
CA ILE A 220 -2.71 5.58 -5.06
C ILE A 220 -1.46 6.27 -5.65
N GLY A 221 -0.52 6.74 -4.84
CA GLY A 221 0.65 7.48 -5.29
C GLY A 221 1.38 6.87 -6.49
N PRO A 222 1.86 5.62 -6.45
CA PRO A 222 2.57 5.00 -7.56
C PRO A 222 1.75 4.89 -8.85
N TRP A 223 0.43 4.76 -8.75
CA TRP A 223 -0.45 4.74 -9.93
C TRP A 223 -0.48 6.09 -10.63
N ILE A 224 -0.46 7.18 -9.87
CA ILE A 224 -0.33 8.54 -10.42
C ILE A 224 1.05 8.66 -11.11
N GLY A 225 2.13 8.22 -10.44
CA GLY A 225 3.46 8.20 -11.03
C GLY A 225 3.52 7.38 -12.35
N LEU A 226 2.88 6.22 -12.39
CA LEU A 226 2.81 5.39 -13.59
C LEU A 226 2.09 6.07 -14.75
N LEU A 227 1.04 6.82 -14.48
CA LEU A 227 0.30 7.55 -15.51
C LEU A 227 1.08 8.75 -16.04
N THR A 228 1.78 9.48 -15.18
CA THR A 228 2.50 10.70 -15.56
C THR A 228 3.82 10.43 -16.29
N THR A 229 4.48 9.29 -16.06
CA THR A 229 5.72 8.93 -16.77
C THR A 229 5.49 8.38 -18.17
N ARG A 230 4.25 8.20 -18.58
CA ARG A 230 3.87 7.69 -19.92
C ARG A 230 3.19 8.72 -20.80
N ALA A 231 2.78 9.85 -20.23
CA ALA A 231 2.25 10.99 -20.96
C ALA A 231 3.41 11.84 -21.51
#